data_85b154732cd2d23aadd476c2b277d20b
#
_entry.id   85b154732cd2d23aadd476c2b277d20b
#
_cell.length_a   1.000
_cell.length_b   1.000
_cell.length_c   1.000
_cell.angle_alpha   90.00
_cell.angle_beta   90.00
_cell.angle_gamma   90.00
#
_symmetry.space_group_name_H-M   'P 1'
#
loop_
_entity.id
_entity.type
_entity.pdbx_description
1 polymer ?
#
loop_
_entity_poly.entity_id
_entity_poly.type
_entity_poly.pdbx_seq_one_letter_code
_entity_poly.pdbx_strand_id
1 'polypeptide(L)'
;MTAKIHPIIYEPTTAITDFIIFFMGCYYAWVIVYIPESIFHTFWAISFITLAVSALLGGISHGFGPMLSKVAKMIIWRLTLLFIGLTALVLLFSVLMIITDGEINIRVIPFFVVLFGYYNYKVYKNDSFLIAVKFYLPFIVISLACFIYVFIYKGYVGALFISVGLLVTLFASLIQSSKIVLHRHFNHNDLFHIVQMIGMYLMFEGGQEIPKI
;
A
#
# COMPACT_ATOMS: atom_id res chain seq x y z
N MET A 1 -44.25 -9.50 -8.54
CA MET A 1 -42.95 -9.54 -7.83
C MET A 1 -41.86 -9.28 -8.85
N THR A 2 -41.33 -8.06 -8.91
CA THR A 2 -40.18 -7.74 -9.75
C THR A 2 -38.93 -8.32 -9.09
N ALA A 3 -38.31 -9.31 -9.73
CA ALA A 3 -37.04 -9.85 -9.30
C ALA A 3 -36.03 -8.68 -9.20
N LYS A 4 -35.52 -8.41 -8.01
CA LYS A 4 -34.40 -7.46 -7.84
C LYS A 4 -33.20 -8.07 -8.56
N ILE A 5 -32.90 -7.57 -9.75
CA ILE A 5 -31.64 -7.91 -10.44
C ILE A 5 -30.52 -7.35 -9.57
N HIS A 6 -29.84 -8.21 -8.81
CA HIS A 6 -28.63 -7.80 -8.10
C HIS A 6 -27.55 -7.52 -9.15
N PRO A 7 -26.85 -6.38 -9.08
CA PRO A 7 -25.74 -6.13 -9.98
C PRO A 7 -24.69 -7.24 -9.85
N ILE A 8 -24.12 -7.68 -10.97
CA ILE A 8 -23.07 -8.72 -11.00
C ILE A 8 -21.82 -8.23 -10.22
N ILE A 9 -21.54 -6.93 -10.28
CA ILE A 9 -20.45 -6.27 -9.53
C ILE A 9 -21.08 -5.20 -8.64
N TYR A 10 -20.77 -5.23 -7.34
CA TYR A 10 -21.44 -4.38 -6.35
C TYR A 10 -20.94 -2.93 -6.40
N GLU A 11 -19.62 -2.73 -6.28
CA GLU A 11 -18.94 -1.44 -6.39
C GLU A 11 -17.99 -1.46 -7.60
N PRO A 12 -18.52 -1.37 -8.84
CA PRO A 12 -17.72 -1.65 -10.03
C PRO A 12 -16.54 -0.73 -10.21
N THR A 13 -16.69 0.57 -9.97
CA THR A 13 -15.62 1.55 -10.14
C THR A 13 -14.49 1.27 -9.14
N THR A 14 -14.82 1.05 -7.88
CA THR A 14 -13.85 0.75 -6.82
C THR A 14 -13.11 -0.57 -7.12
N ALA A 15 -13.84 -1.62 -7.53
CA ALA A 15 -13.22 -2.88 -7.91
C ALA A 15 -12.28 -2.75 -9.12
N ILE A 16 -12.68 -1.99 -10.14
CA ILE A 16 -11.83 -1.75 -11.32
C ILE A 16 -10.57 -0.99 -10.94
N THR A 17 -10.67 0.07 -10.15
CA THR A 17 -9.50 0.85 -9.72
C THR A 17 -8.57 0.04 -8.82
N ASP A 18 -9.08 -0.82 -7.95
CA ASP A 18 -8.29 -1.79 -7.19
C ASP A 18 -7.53 -2.76 -8.11
N PHE A 19 -8.19 -3.33 -9.13
CA PHE A 19 -7.52 -4.21 -10.08
C PHE A 19 -6.46 -3.47 -10.92
N ILE A 20 -6.67 -2.20 -11.25
CA ILE A 20 -5.63 -1.38 -11.91
C ILE A 20 -4.43 -1.22 -10.99
N ILE A 21 -4.62 -0.91 -9.69
CA ILE A 21 -3.54 -0.83 -8.69
C ILE A 21 -2.80 -2.17 -8.58
N PHE A 22 -3.53 -3.29 -8.59
CA PHE A 22 -2.93 -4.62 -8.59
C PHE A 22 -1.98 -4.82 -9.78
N PHE A 23 -2.42 -4.56 -11.02
CA PHE A 23 -1.59 -4.73 -12.20
C PHE A 23 -0.41 -3.75 -12.23
N MET A 24 -0.63 -2.49 -11.84
CA MET A 24 0.45 -1.50 -11.69
C MET A 24 1.50 -1.98 -10.69
N GLY A 25 1.08 -2.43 -9.51
CA GLY A 25 2.00 -2.91 -8.47
C GLY A 25 2.79 -4.15 -8.92
N CYS A 26 2.16 -5.10 -9.60
CA CYS A 26 2.85 -6.26 -10.18
C CYS A 26 3.88 -5.83 -11.24
N TYR A 27 3.52 -4.91 -12.13
CA TYR A 27 4.41 -4.39 -13.16
C TYR A 27 5.61 -3.64 -12.55
N TYR A 28 5.37 -2.77 -11.58
CA TYR A 28 6.43 -2.01 -10.92
C TYR A 28 7.39 -2.91 -10.16
N ALA A 29 6.86 -3.89 -9.44
CA ALA A 29 7.69 -4.88 -8.75
C ALA A 29 8.52 -5.70 -9.74
N TRP A 30 7.91 -6.12 -10.86
CA TRP A 30 8.60 -6.85 -11.91
C TRP A 30 9.76 -6.05 -12.51
N VAL A 31 9.57 -4.77 -12.82
CA VAL A 31 10.65 -3.92 -13.35
C VAL A 31 11.77 -3.74 -12.31
N ILE A 32 11.40 -3.45 -11.07
CA ILE A 32 12.38 -3.15 -10.01
C ILE A 32 13.21 -4.38 -9.60
N VAL A 33 12.61 -5.56 -9.58
CA VAL A 33 13.34 -6.79 -9.19
C VAL A 33 14.47 -7.15 -10.15
N TYR A 34 14.42 -6.66 -11.38
CA TYR A 34 15.52 -6.83 -12.36
C TYR A 34 16.70 -5.87 -12.17
N ILE A 35 16.62 -4.91 -11.21
CA ILE A 35 17.79 -4.12 -10.80
C ILE A 35 18.65 -5.02 -9.90
N PRO A 36 19.78 -5.56 -10.42
CA PRO A 36 20.49 -6.63 -9.73
C PRO A 36 21.27 -6.11 -8.51
N GLU A 37 21.48 -7.00 -7.54
CA GLU A 37 22.41 -6.83 -6.43
C GLU A 37 22.14 -5.61 -5.54
N SER A 38 20.87 -5.28 -5.30
CA SER A 38 20.49 -4.19 -4.40
C SER A 38 19.42 -4.63 -3.41
N ILE A 39 19.75 -4.58 -2.14
CA ILE A 39 18.85 -4.91 -1.05
C ILE A 39 17.68 -3.93 -0.96
N PHE A 40 17.93 -2.64 -1.21
CA PHE A 40 16.87 -1.63 -1.31
C PHE A 40 15.83 -2.01 -2.35
N HIS A 41 16.27 -2.31 -3.60
CA HIS A 41 15.36 -2.63 -4.70
C HIS A 41 14.58 -3.92 -4.44
N THR A 42 15.19 -4.89 -3.73
CA THR A 42 14.48 -6.10 -3.29
C THR A 42 13.31 -5.76 -2.36
N PHE A 43 13.53 -5.00 -1.28
CA PHE A 43 12.46 -4.58 -0.39
C PHE A 43 11.46 -3.65 -1.08
N TRP A 44 11.94 -2.78 -1.98
CA TRP A 44 11.09 -1.90 -2.75
C TRP A 44 10.13 -2.66 -3.66
N ALA A 45 10.61 -3.67 -4.38
CA ALA A 45 9.77 -4.58 -5.17
C ALA A 45 8.76 -5.34 -4.29
N ILE A 46 9.18 -5.85 -3.12
CA ILE A 46 8.29 -6.52 -2.17
C ILE A 46 7.18 -5.55 -1.69
N SER A 47 7.48 -4.26 -1.49
CA SER A 47 6.46 -3.29 -1.10
C SER A 47 5.37 -3.12 -2.16
N PHE A 48 5.73 -3.11 -3.45
CA PHE A 48 4.75 -3.08 -4.55
C PHE A 48 3.95 -4.39 -4.66
N ILE A 49 4.57 -5.55 -4.44
CA ILE A 49 3.85 -6.84 -4.44
C ILE A 49 2.85 -6.92 -3.29
N THR A 50 3.24 -6.52 -2.08
CA THR A 50 2.32 -6.54 -0.94
C THR A 50 1.15 -5.57 -1.13
N LEU A 51 1.40 -4.39 -1.70
CA LEU A 51 0.37 -3.45 -2.09
C LEU A 51 -0.56 -4.03 -3.18
N ALA A 52 0.02 -4.67 -4.21
CA ALA A 52 -0.74 -5.32 -5.27
C ALA A 52 -1.66 -6.41 -4.71
N VAL A 53 -1.17 -7.28 -3.84
CA VAL A 53 -1.99 -8.31 -3.20
C VAL A 53 -3.12 -7.69 -2.37
N SER A 54 -2.85 -6.61 -1.64
CA SER A 54 -3.88 -5.88 -0.90
C SER A 54 -4.97 -5.35 -1.83
N ALA A 55 -4.58 -4.72 -2.95
CA ALA A 55 -5.51 -4.19 -3.94
C ALA A 55 -6.33 -5.30 -4.61
N LEU A 56 -5.72 -6.43 -4.97
CA LEU A 56 -6.44 -7.58 -5.51
C LEU A 56 -7.55 -8.05 -4.55
N LEU A 57 -7.21 -8.22 -3.27
CA LEU A 57 -8.16 -8.67 -2.25
C LEU A 57 -9.23 -7.59 -1.97
N GLY A 58 -8.85 -6.32 -2.00
CA GLY A 58 -9.76 -5.17 -1.92
C GLY A 58 -10.79 -5.19 -3.05
N GLY A 59 -10.31 -5.31 -4.30
CA GLY A 59 -11.15 -5.40 -5.49
C GLY A 59 -12.13 -6.57 -5.47
N ILE A 60 -11.69 -7.74 -5.00
CA ILE A 60 -12.57 -8.89 -4.77
C ILE A 60 -13.63 -8.57 -3.70
N SER A 61 -13.24 -7.91 -2.61
CA SER A 61 -14.15 -7.54 -1.52
C SER A 61 -15.19 -6.52 -1.97
N HIS A 62 -14.78 -5.48 -2.72
CA HIS A 62 -15.65 -4.44 -3.24
C HIS A 62 -16.54 -4.93 -4.37
N GLY A 63 -15.98 -5.69 -5.31
CA GLY A 63 -16.73 -6.15 -6.47
C GLY A 63 -17.68 -7.31 -6.16
N PHE A 64 -17.23 -8.29 -5.39
CA PHE A 64 -17.92 -9.58 -5.23
C PHE A 64 -18.33 -9.90 -3.79
N GLY A 65 -18.07 -8.99 -2.83
CA GLY A 65 -18.36 -9.19 -1.41
C GLY A 65 -19.76 -9.70 -1.08
N PRO A 66 -20.85 -9.21 -1.72
CA PRO A 66 -22.21 -9.74 -1.49
C PRO A 66 -22.43 -11.18 -1.97
N MET A 67 -21.60 -11.69 -2.90
CA MET A 67 -21.69 -13.05 -3.45
C MET A 67 -20.87 -14.05 -2.62
N LEU A 68 -19.98 -13.58 -1.79
CA LEU A 68 -19.12 -14.40 -0.94
C LEU A 68 -19.87 -14.88 0.32
N SER A 69 -19.51 -16.07 0.81
CA SER A 69 -19.94 -16.47 2.15
C SER A 69 -19.44 -15.50 3.21
N LYS A 70 -20.13 -15.40 4.35
CA LYS A 70 -19.71 -14.51 5.46
C LYS A 70 -18.26 -14.76 5.89
N VAL A 71 -17.85 -16.02 5.92
CA VAL A 71 -16.48 -16.41 6.31
C VAL A 71 -15.48 -15.98 5.25
N ALA A 72 -15.75 -16.24 3.97
CA ALA A 72 -14.86 -15.84 2.88
C ALA A 72 -14.68 -14.31 2.82
N LYS A 73 -15.78 -13.56 2.92
CA LYS A 73 -15.75 -12.09 2.98
C LYS A 73 -14.87 -11.59 4.13
N MET A 74 -15.06 -12.13 5.32
CA MET A 74 -14.26 -11.75 6.50
C MET A 74 -12.78 -12.07 6.31
N ILE A 75 -12.44 -13.24 5.79
CA ILE A 75 -11.04 -13.64 5.56
C ILE A 75 -10.40 -12.73 4.51
N ILE A 76 -11.02 -12.51 3.36
CA ILE A 76 -10.51 -11.66 2.28
C ILE A 76 -10.27 -10.26 2.81
N TRP A 77 -11.22 -9.67 3.53
CA TRP A 77 -11.08 -8.33 4.09
C TRP A 77 -9.93 -8.23 5.11
N ARG A 78 -9.82 -9.19 6.02
CA ARG A 78 -8.71 -9.22 6.99
C ARG A 78 -7.35 -9.38 6.31
N LEU A 79 -7.26 -10.21 5.26
CA LEU A 79 -6.04 -10.32 4.46
C LEU A 79 -5.72 -8.99 3.75
N THR A 80 -6.71 -8.28 3.20
CA THR A 80 -6.52 -6.93 2.65
C THR A 80 -5.84 -6.02 3.68
N LEU A 81 -6.39 -5.92 4.89
CA LEU A 81 -5.83 -5.09 5.96
C LEU A 81 -4.41 -5.54 6.34
N LEU A 82 -4.17 -6.85 6.46
CA LEU A 82 -2.87 -7.42 6.78
C LEU A 82 -1.82 -6.99 5.75
N PHE A 83 -2.13 -7.09 4.45
CA PHE A 83 -1.19 -6.70 3.40
C PHE A 83 -0.95 -5.18 3.34
N ILE A 84 -1.95 -4.33 3.68
CA ILE A 84 -1.74 -2.89 3.87
C ILE A 84 -0.68 -2.63 4.95
N GLY A 85 -0.80 -3.27 6.11
CA GLY A 85 0.16 -3.11 7.18
C GLY A 85 1.55 -3.63 6.82
N LEU A 86 1.61 -4.77 6.11
CA LEU A 86 2.87 -5.34 5.64
C LEU A 86 3.57 -4.40 4.63
N THR A 87 2.82 -3.81 3.70
CA THR A 87 3.34 -2.83 2.75
C THR A 87 4.04 -1.68 3.47
N ALA A 88 3.42 -1.11 4.49
CA ALA A 88 4.00 0.01 5.25
C ALA A 88 5.30 -0.38 5.98
N LEU A 89 5.36 -1.59 6.53
CA LEU A 89 6.59 -2.10 7.16
C LEU A 89 7.70 -2.31 6.15
N VAL A 90 7.40 -2.98 5.04
CA VAL A 90 8.41 -3.27 4.00
C VAL A 90 8.93 -1.98 3.37
N LEU A 91 8.07 -0.98 3.17
CA LEU A 91 8.45 0.34 2.69
C LEU A 91 9.39 1.04 3.66
N LEU A 92 9.15 0.97 4.96
CA LEU A 92 10.09 1.50 5.96
C LEU A 92 11.41 0.73 5.92
N PHE A 93 11.39 -0.61 5.83
CA PHE A 93 12.60 -1.40 5.70
C PHE A 93 13.42 -1.02 4.46
N SER A 94 12.78 -0.74 3.33
CA SER A 94 13.51 -0.34 2.12
C SER A 94 14.32 0.95 2.32
N VAL A 95 13.74 1.99 2.93
CA VAL A 95 14.50 3.22 3.18
C VAL A 95 15.58 3.04 4.26
N LEU A 96 15.34 2.19 5.25
CA LEU A 96 16.37 1.86 6.25
C LEU A 96 17.59 1.21 5.59
N MET A 97 17.42 0.37 4.55
CA MET A 97 18.54 -0.18 3.77
C MET A 97 19.41 0.92 3.16
N ILE A 98 18.81 2.02 2.67
CA ILE A 98 19.58 3.16 2.15
C ILE A 98 20.35 3.85 3.28
N ILE A 99 19.74 4.05 4.44
CA ILE A 99 20.34 4.81 5.56
C ILE A 99 21.49 4.02 6.20
N THR A 100 21.36 2.69 6.26
CA THR A 100 22.34 1.80 6.90
C THR A 100 23.31 1.15 5.91
N ASP A 101 23.33 1.60 4.66
CA ASP A 101 24.16 1.06 3.58
C ASP A 101 24.06 -0.48 3.45
N GLY A 102 22.82 -0.98 3.57
CA GLY A 102 22.47 -2.41 3.46
C GLY A 102 22.57 -3.21 4.77
N GLU A 103 23.04 -2.61 5.85
CA GLU A 103 23.25 -3.29 7.13
C GLU A 103 22.14 -2.98 8.14
N ILE A 104 21.21 -3.90 8.36
CA ILE A 104 20.25 -3.81 9.47
C ILE A 104 20.75 -4.62 10.67
N ASN A 105 20.78 -3.97 11.85
CA ASN A 105 20.98 -4.71 13.07
C ASN A 105 19.83 -5.70 13.31
N ILE A 106 20.14 -7.00 13.23
CA ILE A 106 19.14 -8.08 13.39
C ILE A 106 18.32 -7.96 14.68
N ARG A 107 18.84 -7.27 15.70
CA ARG A 107 18.16 -7.07 17.00
C ARG A 107 16.89 -6.21 16.88
N VAL A 108 16.70 -5.44 15.81
CA VAL A 108 15.48 -4.66 15.59
C VAL A 108 14.34 -5.50 15.00
N ILE A 109 14.66 -6.63 14.35
CA ILE A 109 13.65 -7.49 13.68
C ILE A 109 12.59 -7.99 14.68
N PRO A 110 12.92 -8.52 15.87
CA PRO A 110 11.92 -8.97 16.84
C PRO A 110 10.92 -7.88 17.24
N PHE A 111 11.37 -6.63 17.33
CA PHE A 111 10.47 -5.50 17.60
C PHE A 111 9.40 -5.35 16.51
N PHE A 112 9.80 -5.37 15.25
CA PHE A 112 8.85 -5.25 14.14
C PHE A 112 7.92 -6.48 14.03
N VAL A 113 8.44 -7.68 14.32
CA VAL A 113 7.62 -8.91 14.37
C VAL A 113 6.55 -8.81 15.44
N VAL A 114 6.90 -8.38 16.65
CA VAL A 114 5.94 -8.19 17.77
C VAL A 114 4.93 -7.11 17.42
N LEU A 115 5.38 -5.99 16.85
CA LEU A 115 4.52 -4.88 16.47
C LEU A 115 3.51 -5.29 15.38
N PHE A 116 3.98 -6.04 14.36
CA PHE A 116 3.10 -6.58 13.33
C PHE A 116 2.16 -7.66 13.87
N GLY A 117 2.63 -8.50 14.79
CA GLY A 117 1.80 -9.47 15.49
C GLY A 117 0.68 -8.80 16.30
N TYR A 118 1.00 -7.70 17.01
CA TYR A 118 0.00 -6.91 17.72
C TYR A 118 -1.03 -6.27 16.75
N TYR A 119 -0.56 -5.75 15.62
CA TYR A 119 -1.46 -5.23 14.59
C TYR A 119 -2.42 -6.32 14.08
N ASN A 120 -1.90 -7.51 13.75
CA ASN A 120 -2.74 -8.63 13.30
C ASN A 120 -3.76 -9.06 14.37
N TYR A 121 -3.36 -9.07 15.63
CA TYR A 121 -4.30 -9.31 16.73
C TYR A 121 -5.42 -8.26 16.78
N LYS A 122 -5.11 -6.99 16.56
CA LYS A 122 -6.12 -5.92 16.49
C LYS A 122 -7.08 -6.10 15.32
N VAL A 123 -6.55 -6.43 14.13
CA VAL A 123 -7.38 -6.73 12.93
C VAL A 123 -8.27 -7.96 13.17
N TYR A 124 -7.74 -8.99 13.84
CA TYR A 124 -8.55 -10.16 14.20
C TYR A 124 -9.72 -9.82 15.11
N LYS A 125 -9.53 -8.94 16.09
CA LYS A 125 -10.56 -8.50 17.04
C LYS A 125 -11.58 -7.52 16.42
N ASN A 126 -11.11 -6.68 15.52
CA ASN A 126 -11.94 -5.66 14.85
C ASN A 126 -11.36 -5.37 13.47
N ASP A 127 -12.05 -5.77 12.42
CA ASP A 127 -11.64 -5.63 11.03
C ASP A 127 -12.03 -4.26 10.42
N SER A 128 -12.07 -3.22 11.25
CA SER A 128 -12.27 -1.84 10.77
C SER A 128 -11.03 -1.35 10.02
N PHE A 129 -11.23 -0.74 8.85
CA PHE A 129 -10.17 -0.10 8.07
C PHE A 129 -9.36 0.94 8.89
N LEU A 130 -10.00 1.60 9.85
CA LEU A 130 -9.32 2.57 10.73
C LEU A 130 -8.15 1.95 11.52
N ILE A 131 -8.19 0.64 11.80
CA ILE A 131 -7.07 -0.06 12.45
C ILE A 131 -5.86 -0.11 11.53
N ALA A 132 -6.08 -0.40 10.24
CA ALA A 132 -5.01 -0.35 9.25
C ALA A 132 -4.45 1.08 9.12
N VAL A 133 -5.31 2.09 9.02
CA VAL A 133 -4.90 3.52 8.96
C VAL A 133 -4.02 3.90 10.16
N LYS A 134 -4.45 3.58 11.37
CA LYS A 134 -3.67 3.88 12.59
C LYS A 134 -2.32 3.16 12.64
N PHE A 135 -2.21 2.02 11.97
CA PHE A 135 -0.97 1.28 11.89
C PHE A 135 -0.06 1.82 10.79
N TYR A 136 -0.55 1.94 9.54
CA TYR A 136 0.32 2.28 8.41
C TYR A 136 0.74 3.76 8.41
N LEU A 137 -0.11 4.68 8.90
CA LEU A 137 0.14 6.12 8.83
C LEU A 137 1.47 6.54 9.49
N PRO A 138 1.79 6.10 10.73
CA PRO A 138 3.10 6.41 11.33
C PRO A 138 4.28 5.92 10.47
N PHE A 139 4.19 4.73 9.87
CA PHE A 139 5.26 4.18 9.04
C PHE A 139 5.45 4.99 7.75
N ILE A 140 4.36 5.42 7.10
CA ILE A 140 4.44 6.31 5.92
C ILE A 140 5.09 7.64 6.29
N VAL A 141 4.72 8.25 7.42
CA VAL A 141 5.30 9.54 7.88
C VAL A 141 6.79 9.38 8.21
N ILE A 142 7.18 8.30 8.90
CA ILE A 142 8.58 8.02 9.19
C ILE A 142 9.37 7.77 7.90
N SER A 143 8.83 6.96 6.98
CA SER A 143 9.47 6.71 5.69
C SER A 143 9.65 7.99 4.87
N LEU A 144 8.63 8.86 4.86
CA LEU A 144 8.73 10.18 4.22
C LEU A 144 9.87 11.01 4.80
N ALA A 145 9.96 11.10 6.13
CA ALA A 145 11.06 11.83 6.79
C ALA A 145 12.43 11.21 6.45
N CYS A 146 12.52 9.88 6.41
CA CYS A 146 13.73 9.17 6.02
C CYS A 146 14.12 9.42 4.54
N PHE A 147 13.18 9.40 3.60
CA PHE A 147 13.48 9.70 2.20
C PHE A 147 13.86 11.17 2.00
N ILE A 148 13.25 12.12 2.71
CA ILE A 148 13.68 13.52 2.73
C ILE A 148 15.13 13.62 3.25
N TYR A 149 15.46 12.91 4.33
CA TYR A 149 16.83 12.83 4.84
C TYR A 149 17.81 12.30 3.78
N VAL A 150 17.46 11.19 3.11
CA VAL A 150 18.28 10.60 2.02
C VAL A 150 18.48 11.60 0.89
N PHE A 151 17.45 12.34 0.48
CA PHE A 151 17.57 13.38 -0.54
C PHE A 151 18.54 14.49 -0.12
N ILE A 152 18.38 15.01 1.11
CA ILE A 152 19.18 16.15 1.59
C ILE A 152 20.64 15.75 1.83
N TYR A 153 20.91 14.62 2.46
CA TYR A 153 22.25 14.26 2.92
C TYR A 153 23.01 13.30 1.99
N LYS A 154 22.31 12.42 1.25
CA LYS A 154 22.95 11.54 0.26
C LYS A 154 22.83 12.07 -1.17
N GLY A 155 21.99 13.10 -1.43
CA GLY A 155 21.83 13.72 -2.74
C GLY A 155 21.07 12.84 -3.75
N TYR A 156 20.35 11.80 -3.31
CA TYR A 156 19.65 10.89 -4.23
C TYR A 156 18.37 11.51 -4.74
N VAL A 157 18.34 11.91 -6.02
CA VAL A 157 17.18 12.54 -6.67
C VAL A 157 15.96 11.62 -6.63
N GLY A 158 16.15 10.32 -6.78
CA GLY A 158 15.07 9.34 -6.64
C GLY A 158 14.32 9.43 -5.30
N ALA A 159 15.04 9.76 -4.21
CA ALA A 159 14.42 9.94 -2.90
C ALA A 159 13.46 11.14 -2.84
N LEU A 160 13.69 12.19 -3.64
CA LEU A 160 12.76 13.30 -3.80
C LEU A 160 11.47 12.85 -4.47
N PHE A 161 11.56 12.11 -5.59
CA PHE A 161 10.38 11.56 -6.28
C PHE A 161 9.56 10.65 -5.36
N ILE A 162 10.23 9.77 -4.58
CA ILE A 162 9.57 8.91 -3.59
C ILE A 162 8.89 9.76 -2.53
N SER A 163 9.55 10.82 -2.01
CA SER A 163 8.98 11.72 -1.01
C SER A 163 7.71 12.40 -1.51
N VAL A 164 7.72 12.90 -2.76
CA VAL A 164 6.52 13.48 -3.38
C VAL A 164 5.42 12.43 -3.55
N GLY A 165 5.77 11.20 -3.98
CA GLY A 165 4.83 10.09 -4.09
C GLY A 165 4.17 9.72 -2.74
N LEU A 166 4.95 9.73 -1.65
CA LEU A 166 4.44 9.50 -0.29
C LEU A 166 3.52 10.64 0.17
N LEU A 167 3.85 11.90 -0.13
CA LEU A 167 2.97 13.04 0.15
C LEU A 167 1.64 12.93 -0.61
N VAL A 168 1.68 12.54 -1.88
CA VAL A 168 0.47 12.27 -2.69
C VAL A 168 -0.35 11.14 -2.06
N THR A 169 0.29 10.08 -1.59
CA THR A 169 -0.37 8.96 -0.88
C THR A 169 -1.03 9.41 0.43
N LEU A 170 -0.36 10.26 1.21
CA LEU A 170 -0.95 10.85 2.42
C LEU A 170 -2.16 11.71 2.08
N PHE A 171 -2.07 12.52 1.03
CA PHE A 171 -3.20 13.33 0.55
C PHE A 171 -4.37 12.45 0.08
N ALA A 172 -4.09 11.36 -0.64
CA ALA A 172 -5.10 10.37 -1.02
C ALA A 172 -5.84 9.81 0.22
N SER A 173 -5.11 9.51 1.30
CA SER A 173 -5.70 9.02 2.56
C SER A 173 -6.64 10.03 3.21
N LEU A 174 -6.37 11.34 3.08
CA LEU A 174 -7.29 12.40 3.53
C LEU A 174 -8.58 12.41 2.69
N ILE A 175 -8.46 12.24 1.37
CA ILE A 175 -9.61 12.12 0.47
C ILE A 175 -10.49 10.95 0.89
N GLN A 176 -9.91 9.78 1.14
CA GLN A 176 -10.64 8.59 1.57
C GLN A 176 -11.39 8.85 2.90
N SER A 177 -10.75 9.56 3.83
CA SER A 177 -11.34 9.88 5.14
C SER A 177 -12.46 10.91 5.05
N SER A 178 -12.50 11.72 3.98
CA SER A 178 -13.48 12.79 3.80
C SER A 178 -14.90 12.30 3.51
N LYS A 179 -15.06 11.05 3.08
CA LYS A 179 -16.33 10.44 2.66
C LYS A 179 -17.06 11.23 1.56
N ILE A 180 -16.34 11.97 0.73
CA ILE A 180 -16.90 12.73 -0.39
C ILE A 180 -17.49 11.75 -1.41
N VAL A 181 -18.73 12.03 -1.84
CA VAL A 181 -19.41 11.29 -2.92
C VAL A 181 -19.64 12.27 -4.06
N LEU A 182 -18.91 12.12 -5.15
CA LEU A 182 -19.04 12.98 -6.34
C LEU A 182 -20.18 12.51 -7.25
N HIS A 183 -20.39 11.19 -7.33
CA HIS A 183 -21.46 10.58 -8.13
C HIS A 183 -21.84 9.22 -7.54
N ARG A 184 -23.04 8.71 -7.83
CA ARG A 184 -23.51 7.39 -7.35
C ARG A 184 -22.58 6.20 -7.65
N HIS A 185 -21.74 6.34 -8.69
CA HIS A 185 -20.75 5.35 -9.12
C HIS A 185 -19.30 5.84 -8.97
N PHE A 186 -19.09 7.00 -8.32
CA PHE A 186 -17.78 7.58 -8.12
C PHE A 186 -17.72 8.23 -6.74
N ASN A 187 -17.15 7.53 -5.79
CA ASN A 187 -17.09 7.92 -4.39
C ASN A 187 -15.64 8.23 -3.94
N HIS A 188 -15.47 8.49 -2.66
CA HIS A 188 -14.18 8.79 -2.05
C HIS A 188 -13.12 7.68 -2.22
N ASN A 189 -13.52 6.40 -2.30
CA ASN A 189 -12.58 5.30 -2.55
C ASN A 189 -12.02 5.37 -3.96
N ASP A 190 -12.88 5.65 -4.95
CA ASP A 190 -12.46 5.74 -6.36
C ASP A 190 -11.47 6.90 -6.55
N LEU A 191 -11.78 8.06 -5.95
CA LEU A 191 -10.89 9.22 -6.00
C LEU A 191 -9.58 8.96 -5.25
N PHE A 192 -9.66 8.31 -4.09
CA PHE A 192 -8.48 7.83 -3.36
C PHE A 192 -7.58 6.96 -4.23
N HIS A 193 -8.15 5.95 -4.92
CA HIS A 193 -7.38 5.04 -5.77
C HIS A 193 -6.70 5.78 -6.93
N ILE A 194 -7.38 6.72 -7.59
CA ILE A 194 -6.79 7.50 -8.68
C ILE A 194 -5.59 8.31 -8.18
N VAL A 195 -5.73 9.02 -7.06
CA VAL A 195 -4.64 9.81 -6.48
C VAL A 195 -3.52 8.89 -5.98
N GLN A 196 -3.86 7.72 -5.41
CA GLN A 196 -2.89 6.71 -5.00
C GLN A 196 -2.06 6.18 -6.17
N MET A 197 -2.67 5.95 -7.35
CA MET A 197 -1.94 5.53 -8.57
C MET A 197 -0.89 6.56 -8.99
N ILE A 198 -1.18 7.86 -8.87
CA ILE A 198 -0.20 8.93 -9.13
C ILE A 198 0.96 8.83 -8.14
N GLY A 199 0.66 8.66 -6.84
CA GLY A 199 1.68 8.45 -5.81
C GLY A 199 2.55 7.23 -6.09
N MET A 200 1.94 6.10 -6.47
CA MET A 200 2.65 4.87 -6.82
C MET A 200 3.58 5.06 -8.03
N TYR A 201 3.13 5.77 -9.06
CA TYR A 201 3.95 6.07 -10.22
C TYR A 201 5.19 6.89 -9.84
N LEU A 202 5.03 7.95 -9.05
CA LEU A 202 6.16 8.76 -8.57
C LEU A 202 7.13 7.96 -7.71
N MET A 203 6.61 7.08 -6.84
CA MET A 203 7.44 6.18 -6.04
C MET A 203 8.18 5.14 -6.91
N PHE A 204 7.55 4.65 -7.97
CA PHE A 204 8.18 3.73 -8.91
C PHE A 204 9.33 4.41 -9.68
N GLU A 205 9.09 5.57 -10.29
CA GLU A 205 10.13 6.34 -10.97
C GLU A 205 11.30 6.65 -10.03
N GLY A 206 10.97 7.17 -8.83
CA GLY A 206 11.99 7.46 -7.83
C GLY A 206 12.78 6.24 -7.37
N GLY A 207 12.12 5.08 -7.26
CA GLY A 207 12.78 3.84 -6.86
C GLY A 207 13.82 3.36 -7.87
N GLN A 208 13.60 3.58 -9.16
CA GLN A 208 14.56 3.23 -10.21
C GLN A 208 15.82 4.11 -10.18
N GLU A 209 15.69 5.35 -9.71
CA GLU A 209 16.77 6.34 -9.63
C GLU A 209 17.62 6.22 -8.35
N ILE A 210 17.24 5.36 -7.39
CA ILE A 210 18.06 5.10 -6.20
C ILE A 210 19.30 4.28 -6.63
N PRO A 211 20.53 4.69 -6.22
CA PRO A 211 21.73 3.88 -6.45
C PRO A 211 21.65 2.49 -5.82
N LYS A 212 22.37 1.54 -6.38
CA LYS A 212 22.45 0.17 -5.84
C LYS A 212 23.14 0.19 -4.47
N ILE A 213 22.51 -0.45 -3.50
CA ILE A 213 22.96 -0.56 -2.11
C ILE A 213 22.84 -2.01 -1.68
#